data_34822fdba276aa332ef9c93ddabdf707
#
_entry.id   34822fdba276aa332ef9c93ddabdf707
#
_cell.length_a   1.000
_cell.length_b   1.000
_cell.length_c   1.000
_cell.angle_alpha   90.00
_cell.angle_beta   90.00
_cell.angle_gamma   90.00
#
_symmetry.space_group_name_H-M   'P 1'
#
loop_
_entity.id
_entity.type
_entity.pdbx_description
1 polymer ?
#
loop_
_entity_poly.entity_id
_entity_poly.type
_entity_poly.pdbx_seq_one_letter_code
_entity_poly.pdbx_strand_id
1 'polypeptide(L)'
;ALTSSAEARAQAVSLLAAAAAGYAGVTLDFEGLKGDTLKTDYVSFLTQLRAALPADKTLYVCVQPDTWYTGFDYRGLGAVCDKVILMAHDYQWTAAETAKHVGTANTDSPVTPFAGVYEALRDLTDPDTGVADRSKIALAISFGTAGFRIDENGILLEGVVYHPAQDVLRARLAQPGAVVEYSERYRNPAVTYTT
;
A
#
# COMPACT_ATOMS: atom_id res chain seq x y z
N ALA A 1 -6.29 0.87 23.27
CA ALA A 1 -6.24 0.36 21.90
C ALA A 1 -5.97 -1.15 21.89
N LEU A 2 -6.31 -1.84 20.79
CA LEU A 2 -6.21 -3.31 20.66
C LEU A 2 -4.79 -3.84 20.97
N THR A 3 -3.78 -3.18 20.43
CA THR A 3 -2.38 -3.63 20.55
C THR A 3 -1.73 -3.27 21.89
N SER A 4 -2.15 -2.20 22.55
CA SER A 4 -1.54 -1.72 23.81
C SER A 4 -2.14 -2.36 25.09
N SER A 5 -3.33 -2.98 25.02
CA SER A 5 -3.94 -3.68 26.14
C SER A 5 -3.65 -5.19 26.06
N ALA A 6 -3.02 -5.75 27.09
CA ALA A 6 -2.73 -7.19 27.14
C ALA A 6 -3.99 -8.06 27.09
N GLU A 7 -5.05 -7.62 27.78
CA GLU A 7 -6.33 -8.32 27.78
C GLU A 7 -7.00 -8.27 26.39
N ALA A 8 -7.07 -7.08 25.77
CA ALA A 8 -7.61 -6.94 24.43
C ALA A 8 -6.81 -7.72 23.38
N ARG A 9 -5.46 -7.78 23.51
CA ARG A 9 -4.64 -8.63 22.67
C ARG A 9 -4.98 -10.12 22.83
N ALA A 10 -5.06 -10.61 24.05
CA ALA A 10 -5.35 -12.01 24.30
C ALA A 10 -6.73 -12.40 23.73
N GLN A 11 -7.73 -11.56 23.90
CA GLN A 11 -9.06 -11.78 23.35
C GLN A 11 -9.04 -11.80 21.82
N ALA A 12 -8.36 -10.83 21.18
CA ALA A 12 -8.25 -10.77 19.73
C ALA A 12 -7.50 -11.97 19.15
N VAL A 13 -6.41 -12.39 19.79
CA VAL A 13 -5.65 -13.60 19.42
C VAL A 13 -6.55 -14.84 19.45
N SER A 14 -7.32 -15.01 20.53
CA SER A 14 -8.22 -16.15 20.66
C SER A 14 -9.29 -16.17 19.56
N LEU A 15 -9.92 -15.02 19.28
CA LEU A 15 -10.95 -14.90 18.24
C LEU A 15 -10.38 -15.14 16.84
N LEU A 16 -9.21 -14.58 16.52
CA LEU A 16 -8.59 -14.76 15.22
C LEU A 16 -8.12 -16.19 14.99
N ALA A 17 -7.51 -16.82 16.01
CA ALA A 17 -7.11 -18.23 15.92
C ALA A 17 -8.32 -19.16 15.71
N ALA A 18 -9.42 -18.91 16.39
CA ALA A 18 -10.67 -19.66 16.21
C ALA A 18 -11.26 -19.43 14.80
N ALA A 19 -11.30 -18.19 14.32
CA ALA A 19 -11.79 -17.86 12.99
C ALA A 19 -10.92 -18.47 11.87
N ALA A 20 -9.63 -18.62 12.10
CA ALA A 20 -8.69 -19.20 11.13
C ALA A 20 -8.84 -20.73 10.97
N ALA A 21 -9.60 -21.42 11.82
CA ALA A 21 -9.66 -22.89 11.86
C ALA A 21 -10.00 -23.52 10.49
N GLY A 22 -10.92 -22.90 9.73
CA GLY A 22 -11.36 -23.37 8.41
C GLY A 22 -10.51 -22.87 7.22
N TYR A 23 -9.44 -22.10 7.45
CA TYR A 23 -8.64 -21.45 6.41
C TYR A 23 -7.18 -21.91 6.45
N ALA A 24 -6.42 -21.64 5.39
CA ALA A 24 -5.00 -21.94 5.31
C ALA A 24 -4.14 -21.07 6.25
N GLY A 25 -4.66 -19.94 6.70
CA GLY A 25 -3.96 -19.02 7.59
C GLY A 25 -4.70 -17.70 7.76
N VAL A 26 -3.97 -16.70 8.24
CA VAL A 26 -4.46 -15.34 8.50
C VAL A 26 -3.57 -14.33 7.80
N THR A 27 -4.18 -13.36 7.14
CA THR A 27 -3.52 -12.14 6.68
C THR A 27 -4.05 -10.97 7.51
N LEU A 28 -3.16 -10.24 8.17
CA LEU A 28 -3.51 -9.04 8.93
C LEU A 28 -3.18 -7.79 8.12
N ASP A 29 -4.20 -6.96 7.94
CA ASP A 29 -4.13 -5.70 7.23
C ASP A 29 -4.63 -4.57 8.16
N PHE A 30 -3.79 -4.19 9.11
CA PHE A 30 -4.10 -3.13 10.06
C PHE A 30 -3.46 -1.82 9.62
N GLU A 31 -4.29 -0.91 9.14
CA GLU A 31 -3.88 0.41 8.73
C GLU A 31 -4.18 1.48 9.78
N GLY A 32 -3.42 2.56 9.73
CA GLY A 32 -3.63 3.73 10.59
C GLY A 32 -3.42 3.48 12.07
N LEU A 33 -2.69 2.44 12.44
CA LEU A 33 -2.29 2.18 13.82
C LEU A 33 -1.47 3.38 14.36
N LYS A 34 -1.72 3.78 15.61
CA LYS A 34 -1.05 4.92 16.25
C LYS A 34 -0.66 4.61 17.68
N GLY A 35 0.44 5.17 18.14
CA GLY A 35 0.93 5.06 19.51
C GLY A 35 2.44 4.89 19.57
N ASP A 36 3.07 5.40 20.64
CA ASP A 36 4.53 5.43 20.81
C ASP A 36 5.14 4.02 20.96
N THR A 37 4.36 3.06 21.46
CA THR A 37 4.79 1.67 21.64
C THR A 37 4.35 0.74 20.52
N LEU A 38 3.79 1.30 19.44
CA LEU A 38 3.15 0.50 18.40
C LEU A 38 4.08 -0.55 17.78
N LYS A 39 5.35 -0.19 17.48
CA LYS A 39 6.31 -1.13 16.89
C LYS A 39 6.40 -2.41 17.71
N THR A 40 6.62 -2.26 19.02
CA THR A 40 6.75 -3.39 19.94
C THR A 40 5.43 -4.09 20.26
N ASP A 41 4.35 -3.33 20.42
CA ASP A 41 3.02 -3.85 20.71
C ASP A 41 2.47 -4.69 19.56
N TYR A 42 2.71 -4.26 18.32
CA TYR A 42 2.24 -4.98 17.14
C TYR A 42 2.99 -6.28 16.92
N VAL A 43 4.32 -6.26 17.05
CA VAL A 43 5.14 -7.49 17.01
C VAL A 43 4.74 -8.44 18.14
N SER A 44 4.50 -7.93 19.36
CA SER A 44 4.04 -8.74 20.49
C SER A 44 2.68 -9.39 20.21
N PHE A 45 1.75 -8.66 19.61
CA PHE A 45 0.45 -9.19 19.20
C PHE A 45 0.59 -10.32 18.17
N LEU A 46 1.41 -10.10 17.12
CA LEU A 46 1.65 -11.11 16.08
C LEU A 46 2.37 -12.34 16.62
N THR A 47 3.31 -12.16 17.57
CA THR A 47 3.98 -13.27 18.25
C THR A 47 2.99 -14.15 19.01
N GLN A 48 2.06 -13.52 19.74
CA GLN A 48 1.01 -14.25 20.45
C GLN A 48 0.05 -14.95 19.47
N LEU A 49 -0.31 -14.30 18.37
CA LEU A 49 -1.15 -14.90 17.35
C LEU A 49 -0.45 -16.09 16.67
N ARG A 50 0.83 -15.94 16.32
CA ARG A 50 1.62 -17.06 15.76
C ARG A 50 1.65 -18.27 16.69
N ALA A 51 1.83 -18.04 17.99
CA ALA A 51 1.83 -19.12 19.00
C ALA A 51 0.46 -19.79 19.17
N ALA A 52 -0.63 -19.06 18.95
CA ALA A 52 -2.00 -19.58 19.03
C ALA A 52 -2.47 -20.30 17.77
N LEU A 53 -1.87 -20.01 16.62
CA LEU A 53 -2.20 -20.67 15.35
C LEU A 53 -1.50 -22.05 15.28
N PRO A 54 -2.18 -23.09 14.76
CA PRO A 54 -1.55 -24.37 14.42
C PRO A 54 -0.33 -24.18 13.51
N ALA A 55 0.64 -25.08 13.59
CA ALA A 55 1.91 -24.97 12.85
C ALA A 55 1.75 -25.03 11.31
N ASP A 56 0.66 -25.65 10.84
CA ASP A 56 0.32 -25.72 9.41
C ASP A 56 -0.40 -24.46 8.86
N LYS A 57 -0.75 -23.51 9.73
CA LYS A 57 -1.40 -22.26 9.34
C LYS A 57 -0.37 -21.17 9.07
N THR A 58 -0.57 -20.41 8.01
CA THR A 58 0.27 -19.26 7.68
C THR A 58 -0.18 -17.98 8.38
N LEU A 59 0.78 -17.12 8.71
CA LEU A 59 0.54 -15.78 9.23
C LEU A 59 1.22 -14.76 8.32
N TYR A 60 0.42 -13.96 7.62
CA TYR A 60 0.87 -12.88 6.77
C TYR A 60 0.52 -11.54 7.38
N VAL A 61 1.30 -10.51 7.07
CA VAL A 61 1.04 -9.13 7.50
C VAL A 61 1.22 -8.18 6.33
N CYS A 62 0.26 -7.25 6.16
CA CYS A 62 0.39 -6.13 5.26
C CYS A 62 1.06 -4.95 5.98
N VAL A 63 1.95 -4.26 5.28
CA VAL A 63 2.66 -3.08 5.76
C VAL A 63 2.64 -1.97 4.71
N GLN A 64 2.54 -0.73 5.19
CA GLN A 64 2.66 0.46 4.36
C GLN A 64 4.14 0.84 4.15
N PRO A 65 4.49 1.60 3.10
CA PRO A 65 5.81 2.19 2.95
C PRO A 65 6.21 3.02 4.17
N ASP A 66 7.46 2.90 4.63
CA ASP A 66 7.95 3.65 5.81
C ASP A 66 7.90 5.17 5.60
N THR A 67 8.03 5.63 4.37
CA THR A 67 7.87 7.05 4.00
C THR A 67 6.49 7.62 4.31
N TRP A 68 5.48 6.78 4.45
CA TRP A 68 4.11 7.18 4.82
C TRP A 68 3.82 6.92 6.29
N TYR A 69 4.44 5.88 6.84
CA TYR A 69 4.11 5.40 8.14
C TYR A 69 5.29 4.65 8.78
N THR A 70 5.94 5.30 9.72
CA THR A 70 7.12 4.77 10.43
C THR A 70 6.78 3.84 11.61
N GLY A 71 5.53 3.41 11.71
CA GLY A 71 5.00 2.62 12.84
C GLY A 71 5.28 1.13 12.80
N PHE A 72 5.86 0.59 11.73
CA PHE A 72 6.17 -0.83 11.62
C PHE A 72 7.63 -1.14 11.99
N ASP A 73 7.83 -2.23 12.71
CA ASP A 73 9.13 -2.87 12.91
C ASP A 73 9.28 -3.99 11.86
N TYR A 74 9.79 -3.66 10.68
CA TYR A 74 9.94 -4.62 9.59
C TYR A 74 10.79 -5.83 9.97
N ARG A 75 11.84 -5.62 10.78
CA ARG A 75 12.70 -6.70 11.28
C ARG A 75 11.92 -7.65 12.17
N GLY A 76 11.20 -7.12 13.15
CA GLY A 76 10.39 -7.90 14.08
C GLY A 76 9.23 -8.62 13.35
N LEU A 77 8.56 -7.96 12.42
CA LEU A 77 7.49 -8.56 11.62
C LEU A 77 8.01 -9.72 10.76
N GLY A 78 9.14 -9.54 10.10
CA GLY A 78 9.76 -10.58 9.29
C GLY A 78 10.26 -11.80 10.12
N ALA A 79 10.60 -11.59 11.40
CA ALA A 79 10.96 -12.69 12.29
C ALA A 79 9.75 -13.57 12.67
N VAL A 80 8.57 -12.97 12.82
CA VAL A 80 7.37 -13.64 13.33
C VAL A 80 6.46 -14.18 12.22
N CYS A 81 6.30 -13.43 11.12
CA CYS A 81 5.37 -13.75 10.03
C CYS A 81 6.02 -14.62 8.95
N ASP A 82 5.19 -15.40 8.26
CA ASP A 82 5.60 -16.19 7.10
C ASP A 82 5.75 -15.33 5.85
N LYS A 83 4.99 -14.23 5.76
CA LYS A 83 5.11 -13.20 4.72
C LYS A 83 4.87 -11.81 5.29
N VAL A 84 5.63 -10.85 4.76
CA VAL A 84 5.43 -9.40 4.92
C VAL A 84 5.08 -8.85 3.55
N ILE A 85 3.86 -8.36 3.41
CA ILE A 85 3.29 -7.86 2.15
C ILE A 85 3.42 -6.34 2.16
N LEU A 86 4.30 -5.80 1.34
CA LEU A 86 4.42 -4.36 1.15
C LEU A 86 3.30 -3.87 0.24
N MET A 87 2.45 -3.00 0.75
CA MET A 87 1.38 -2.34 -0.01
C MET A 87 1.95 -1.12 -0.75
N ALA A 88 2.58 -1.37 -1.89
CA ALA A 88 3.20 -0.35 -2.71
C ALA A 88 2.25 0.14 -3.81
N HIS A 89 1.12 0.71 -3.40
CA HIS A 89 0.06 1.25 -4.25
C HIS A 89 -0.61 2.45 -3.56
N ASP A 90 -1.55 3.11 -4.26
CA ASP A 90 -2.28 4.28 -3.77
C ASP A 90 -1.41 5.52 -3.49
N TYR A 91 -0.33 5.68 -4.29
CA TYR A 91 0.55 6.86 -4.23
C TYR A 91 -0.06 8.12 -4.85
N GLN A 92 -1.18 8.00 -5.58
CA GLN A 92 -1.84 9.14 -6.19
C GLN A 92 -2.34 10.12 -5.13
N TRP A 93 -2.46 11.36 -5.55
CA TRP A 93 -3.02 12.41 -4.69
C TRP A 93 -4.43 12.07 -4.24
N THR A 94 -4.75 12.46 -3.02
CA THR A 94 -6.12 12.58 -2.53
C THR A 94 -6.82 13.76 -3.22
N ALA A 95 -8.14 13.83 -3.13
CA ALA A 95 -8.87 14.99 -3.63
C ALA A 95 -8.41 16.33 -3.00
N ALA A 96 -8.03 16.29 -1.71
CA ALA A 96 -7.54 17.48 -1.01
C ALA A 96 -6.16 17.94 -1.52
N GLU A 97 -5.29 17.00 -1.91
CA GLU A 97 -4.00 17.31 -2.53
C GLU A 97 -4.19 17.79 -3.96
N THR A 98 -5.04 17.12 -4.73
CA THR A 98 -5.38 17.50 -6.11
C THR A 98 -5.90 18.94 -6.17
N ALA A 99 -6.75 19.34 -5.22
CA ALA A 99 -7.28 20.70 -5.14
C ALA A 99 -6.19 21.79 -5.02
N LYS A 100 -5.02 21.47 -4.46
CA LYS A 100 -3.88 22.41 -4.35
C LYS A 100 -3.19 22.66 -5.70
N HIS A 101 -3.41 21.79 -6.68
CA HIS A 101 -2.81 21.87 -8.01
C HIS A 101 -3.76 22.42 -9.08
N VAL A 102 -5.01 22.75 -8.73
CA VAL A 102 -5.96 23.38 -9.66
C VAL A 102 -5.37 24.70 -10.20
N GLY A 103 -5.49 24.89 -11.52
CA GLY A 103 -4.89 26.04 -12.20
C GLY A 103 -3.40 25.86 -12.55
N THR A 104 -2.82 24.69 -12.34
CA THR A 104 -1.43 24.37 -12.71
C THR A 104 -1.39 23.23 -13.74
N ALA A 105 -0.28 23.11 -14.46
CA ALA A 105 0.00 22.00 -15.38
C ALA A 105 0.51 20.72 -14.69
N ASN A 106 0.50 20.67 -13.36
CA ASN A 106 0.99 19.49 -12.64
C ASN A 106 -0.14 18.48 -12.44
N THR A 107 -0.10 17.38 -13.16
CA THR A 107 -1.04 16.25 -13.10
C THR A 107 -0.34 14.92 -12.93
N ASP A 108 0.98 14.93 -12.64
CA ASP A 108 1.82 13.75 -12.56
C ASP A 108 1.72 13.08 -11.18
N SER A 109 0.69 12.26 -11.00
CA SER A 109 0.35 11.59 -9.75
C SER A 109 -0.09 10.14 -10.00
N PRO A 110 0.85 9.23 -10.28
CA PRO A 110 0.54 7.84 -10.59
C PRO A 110 0.15 7.03 -9.36
N VAL A 111 -0.67 6.00 -9.55
CA VAL A 111 -1.12 5.06 -8.49
C VAL A 111 0.05 4.21 -7.94
N THR A 112 0.98 3.81 -8.80
CA THR A 112 2.10 2.94 -8.45
C THR A 112 3.38 3.45 -9.13
N PRO A 113 4.01 4.53 -8.63
CA PRO A 113 5.24 5.07 -9.19
C PRO A 113 6.42 4.14 -8.94
N PHE A 114 7.15 3.79 -9.99
CA PHE A 114 8.30 2.88 -9.86
C PHE A 114 9.33 3.35 -8.82
N ALA A 115 9.64 4.65 -8.80
CA ALA A 115 10.59 5.22 -7.84
C ALA A 115 10.10 5.05 -6.39
N GLY A 116 8.83 5.32 -6.10
CA GLY A 116 8.26 5.14 -4.77
C GLY A 116 8.24 3.68 -4.32
N VAL A 117 7.89 2.77 -5.23
CA VAL A 117 7.97 1.31 -4.96
C VAL A 117 9.40 0.87 -4.66
N TYR A 118 10.37 1.37 -5.43
CA TYR A 118 11.78 1.04 -5.24
C TYR A 118 12.30 1.54 -3.88
N GLU A 119 11.96 2.77 -3.49
CA GLU A 119 12.33 3.33 -2.18
C GLU A 119 11.72 2.51 -1.04
N ALA A 120 10.43 2.21 -1.12
CA ALA A 120 9.76 1.40 -0.11
C ALA A 120 10.35 -0.02 0.01
N LEU A 121 10.72 -0.65 -1.10
CA LEU A 121 11.41 -1.94 -1.09
C LEU A 121 12.82 -1.84 -0.50
N ARG A 122 13.55 -0.77 -0.79
CA ARG A 122 14.87 -0.54 -0.21
C ARG A 122 14.78 -0.45 1.32
N ASP A 123 13.80 0.28 1.85
CA ASP A 123 13.62 0.43 3.28
C ASP A 123 13.17 -0.91 3.92
N LEU A 124 12.25 -1.63 3.26
CA LEU A 124 11.82 -2.97 3.72
C LEU A 124 12.94 -4.01 3.70
N THR A 125 13.96 -3.84 2.85
CA THR A 125 15.11 -4.77 2.70
C THR A 125 16.39 -4.23 3.31
N ASP A 126 16.30 -3.15 4.10
CA ASP A 126 17.45 -2.56 4.79
C ASP A 126 18.17 -3.63 5.65
N PRO A 127 19.50 -3.72 5.62
CA PRO A 127 20.23 -4.78 6.32
C PRO A 127 20.10 -4.71 7.85
N ASP A 128 19.85 -3.53 8.41
CA ASP A 128 19.77 -3.33 9.86
C ASP A 128 18.34 -3.34 10.39
N THR A 129 17.39 -2.76 9.67
CA THR A 129 16.01 -2.53 10.11
C THR A 129 14.95 -3.27 9.32
N GLY A 130 15.27 -3.74 8.13
CA GLY A 130 14.36 -4.42 7.23
C GLY A 130 14.16 -5.90 7.53
N VAL A 131 13.32 -6.56 6.75
CA VAL A 131 13.06 -8.00 6.81
C VAL A 131 14.34 -8.77 6.46
N ALA A 132 14.85 -9.56 7.40
CA ALA A 132 16.12 -10.28 7.24
C ALA A 132 16.06 -11.36 6.15
N ASP A 133 14.98 -12.14 6.12
CA ASP A 133 14.73 -13.15 5.09
C ASP A 133 13.88 -12.58 3.95
N ARG A 134 14.54 -12.20 2.88
CA ARG A 134 13.89 -11.60 1.70
C ARG A 134 12.90 -12.53 1.01
N SER A 135 12.98 -13.83 1.21
CA SER A 135 12.01 -14.80 0.66
C SER A 135 10.61 -14.62 1.27
N LYS A 136 10.53 -13.97 2.43
CA LYS A 136 9.27 -13.64 3.11
C LYS A 136 8.59 -12.37 2.58
N ILE A 137 9.27 -11.59 1.75
CA ILE A 137 8.71 -10.35 1.19
C ILE A 137 7.78 -10.68 0.02
N ALA A 138 6.61 -10.07 0.03
CA ALA A 138 5.71 -9.99 -1.11
C ALA A 138 5.38 -8.53 -1.41
N LEU A 139 5.13 -8.22 -2.68
CA LEU A 139 4.79 -6.88 -3.15
C LEU A 139 3.35 -6.87 -3.63
N ALA A 140 2.53 -6.00 -3.05
CA ALA A 140 1.22 -5.65 -3.56
C ALA A 140 1.31 -4.37 -4.38
N ILE A 141 0.91 -4.45 -5.65
CA ILE A 141 0.83 -3.31 -6.57
C ILE A 141 -0.60 -3.17 -7.09
N SER A 142 -0.99 -1.95 -7.43
CA SER A 142 -2.29 -1.70 -8.05
C SER A 142 -2.14 -1.52 -9.56
N PHE A 143 -3.07 -2.12 -10.30
CA PHE A 143 -3.33 -1.79 -11.71
C PHE A 143 -4.45 -0.75 -11.85
N GLY A 144 -4.78 -0.06 -10.76
CA GLY A 144 -5.71 1.06 -10.75
C GLY A 144 -5.22 2.22 -11.60
N THR A 145 -6.11 3.16 -11.83
CA THR A 145 -5.84 4.39 -12.59
C THR A 145 -6.13 5.60 -11.73
N ALA A 146 -5.38 6.68 -11.93
CA ALA A 146 -5.73 8.01 -11.44
C ALA A 146 -5.82 8.93 -12.66
N GLY A 147 -6.92 9.65 -12.78
CA GLY A 147 -7.19 10.55 -13.90
C GLY A 147 -7.60 11.93 -13.42
N PHE A 148 -7.28 12.93 -14.21
CA PHE A 148 -7.53 14.34 -13.92
C PHE A 148 -8.15 15.01 -15.14
N ARG A 149 -9.05 15.96 -14.92
CA ARG A 149 -9.59 16.80 -15.99
C ARG A 149 -8.66 18.01 -16.20
N ILE A 150 -8.22 18.18 -17.43
CA ILE A 150 -7.36 19.28 -17.85
C ILE A 150 -8.02 20.05 -19.01
N ASP A 151 -7.62 21.30 -19.19
CA ASP A 151 -7.96 22.07 -20.39
C ASP A 151 -7.03 21.73 -21.57
N GLU A 152 -7.20 22.43 -22.68
CA GLU A 152 -6.39 22.28 -23.90
C GLU A 152 -4.92 22.62 -23.72
N ASN A 153 -4.55 23.34 -22.65
CA ASN A 153 -3.18 23.71 -22.29
C ASN A 153 -2.59 22.77 -21.24
N GLY A 154 -3.31 21.72 -20.83
CA GLY A 154 -2.89 20.78 -19.80
C GLY A 154 -3.09 21.29 -18.38
N ILE A 155 -3.85 22.35 -18.15
CA ILE A 155 -4.09 22.94 -16.84
C ILE A 155 -5.19 22.19 -16.10
N LEU A 156 -4.93 21.78 -14.87
CA LEU A 156 -5.89 21.07 -14.02
C LEU A 156 -7.11 21.94 -13.71
N LEU A 157 -8.29 21.44 -14.04
CA LEU A 157 -9.55 22.18 -13.95
C LEU A 157 -10.24 22.08 -12.58
N GLU A 158 -10.06 20.96 -11.89
CA GLU A 158 -10.81 20.68 -10.66
C GLU A 158 -10.04 19.76 -9.69
N GLY A 159 -10.36 19.83 -8.40
CA GLY A 159 -9.74 19.03 -7.34
C GLY A 159 -10.32 17.63 -7.20
N VAL A 160 -10.65 16.97 -8.32
CA VAL A 160 -11.24 15.62 -8.34
C VAL A 160 -10.26 14.63 -8.94
N VAL A 161 -10.11 13.47 -8.29
CA VAL A 161 -9.39 12.33 -8.85
C VAL A 161 -10.41 11.34 -9.42
N TYR A 162 -10.29 11.03 -10.69
CA TYR A 162 -11.10 10.04 -11.37
C TYR A 162 -10.37 8.70 -11.41
N HIS A 163 -11.13 7.61 -11.40
CA HIS A 163 -10.60 6.25 -11.47
C HIS A 163 -11.24 5.50 -12.64
N PRO A 164 -10.91 5.86 -13.89
CA PRO A 164 -11.48 5.17 -15.05
C PRO A 164 -11.10 3.69 -15.02
N ALA A 165 -12.10 2.83 -15.27
CA ALA A 165 -11.85 1.40 -15.36
C ALA A 165 -10.94 1.05 -16.55
N GLN A 166 -10.23 -0.07 -16.49
CA GLN A 166 -9.25 -0.46 -17.50
C GLN A 166 -9.86 -0.65 -18.90
N ASP A 167 -11.09 -1.12 -19.01
CA ASP A 167 -11.83 -1.25 -20.26
C ASP A 167 -12.17 0.09 -20.86
N VAL A 168 -12.56 1.06 -20.03
CA VAL A 168 -12.82 2.46 -20.46
C VAL A 168 -11.52 3.07 -20.99
N LEU A 169 -10.41 2.92 -20.27
CA LEU A 169 -9.10 3.42 -20.71
C LEU A 169 -8.68 2.80 -22.05
N ARG A 170 -8.82 1.47 -22.21
CA ARG A 170 -8.52 0.78 -23.48
C ARG A 170 -9.38 1.29 -24.64
N ALA A 171 -10.66 1.53 -24.40
CA ALA A 171 -11.56 2.09 -25.41
C ALA A 171 -11.15 3.51 -25.82
N ARG A 172 -10.67 4.32 -24.87
CA ARG A 172 -10.18 5.68 -25.14
C ARG A 172 -8.87 5.69 -25.92
N LEU A 173 -7.94 4.79 -25.57
CA LEU A 173 -6.67 4.62 -26.29
C LEU A 173 -6.85 4.26 -27.77
N ALA A 174 -7.93 3.60 -28.13
CA ALA A 174 -8.25 3.25 -29.52
C ALA A 174 -8.84 4.41 -30.32
N GLN A 175 -9.12 5.57 -29.70
CA GLN A 175 -9.72 6.71 -30.38
C GLN A 175 -8.68 7.68 -30.94
N PRO A 176 -8.99 8.38 -32.04
CA PRO A 176 -8.14 9.44 -32.56
C PRO A 176 -7.91 10.53 -31.50
N GLY A 177 -6.67 11.02 -31.41
CA GLY A 177 -6.29 12.07 -30.45
C GLY A 177 -5.89 11.60 -29.07
N ALA A 178 -5.92 10.31 -28.77
CA ALA A 178 -5.30 9.78 -27.57
C ALA A 178 -3.78 9.86 -27.68
N VAL A 179 -3.13 10.39 -26.65
CA VAL A 179 -1.68 10.53 -26.57
C VAL A 179 -1.18 9.70 -25.39
N VAL A 180 -0.18 8.86 -25.64
CA VAL A 180 0.51 8.08 -24.60
C VAL A 180 1.90 8.65 -24.42
N GLU A 181 2.22 9.05 -23.21
CA GLU A 181 3.51 9.58 -22.83
C GLU A 181 4.11 8.70 -21.71
N TYR A 182 5.42 8.81 -21.50
CA TYR A 182 6.10 8.14 -20.41
C TYR A 182 6.72 9.17 -19.47
N SER A 183 6.29 9.14 -18.20
CA SER A 183 6.90 9.97 -17.17
C SER A 183 8.25 9.40 -16.76
N GLU A 184 9.32 10.04 -17.13
CA GLU A 184 10.69 9.68 -16.70
C GLU A 184 10.88 9.86 -15.19
N ARG A 185 10.16 10.79 -14.60
CA ARG A 185 10.19 11.06 -13.15
C ARG A 185 9.66 9.89 -12.34
N TYR A 186 8.50 9.36 -12.73
CA TYR A 186 7.82 8.29 -11.98
C TYR A 186 7.96 6.92 -12.65
N ARG A 187 8.51 6.90 -13.86
CA ARG A 187 8.64 5.69 -14.70
C ARG A 187 7.33 4.95 -14.91
N ASN A 188 6.30 5.74 -15.20
CA ASN A 188 4.95 5.26 -15.46
C ASN A 188 4.41 5.83 -16.78
N PRO A 189 3.55 5.09 -17.50
CA PRO A 189 2.83 5.65 -18.63
C PRO A 189 1.75 6.62 -18.16
N ALA A 190 1.59 7.72 -18.90
CA ALA A 190 0.49 8.66 -18.79
C ALA A 190 -0.30 8.69 -20.11
N VAL A 191 -1.61 8.89 -20.02
CA VAL A 191 -2.50 8.90 -21.19
C VAL A 191 -3.38 10.12 -21.14
N THR A 192 -3.36 10.91 -22.21
CA THR A 192 -4.26 12.04 -22.41
C THR A 192 -5.26 11.71 -23.52
N TYR A 193 -6.54 11.98 -23.28
CA TYR A 193 -7.61 11.76 -24.26
C TYR A 193 -8.76 12.76 -24.04
N THR A 194 -9.57 12.98 -25.08
CA THR A 194 -10.78 13.80 -24.99
C THR A 194 -11.98 12.97 -24.56
N THR A 195 -12.83 13.53 -23.68
CA THR A 195 -14.07 12.90 -23.18
C THR A 195 -15.30 13.56 -23.80
#